data_96fdef5054aafac689427a886d658132
#
_entry.id   96fdef5054aafac689427a886d658132
#
_cell.length_a   1.000
_cell.length_b   1.000
_cell.length_c   1.000
_cell.angle_alpha   90.00
_cell.angle_beta   90.00
_cell.angle_gamma   90.00
#
_symmetry.space_group_name_H-M   'P 1'
#
loop_
_entity.id
_entity.type
_entity.pdbx_description
1 polymer ?
#
loop_
_entity_poly.entity_id
_entity_poly.type
_entity_poly.pdbx_seq_one_letter_code
_entity_poly.pdbx_strand_id
1 'polypeptide(L)'
;DGILFTEDEFNAAVSIATTNDDQTTLIKLKNMAFAAPIIQDLNTKTVAEIEEKINFFTTFKNKEGGMTNDEATELKLSQDYLAKLDTSLKNDLIATAADKGVISISEINFEDVLNGGDMTAFIDGAKNRIAQAETASNYYKEGIKYLTTTEANTMRSVLKNADSAEQIISLTSGITKAFGVKSDKIFKQISKDDSVLAHMGGLVLMNDGVVGENVNLLAQGLIISKNETLAKLYKATPTDIKDTDVMKEFSKAFVENSGALNSTLETATLIYAAQQKNNGKTEFNTNDFEKAFMMAAGGTTIEKFGFDKKMGAFDEDSRGNSVHIPPWLERGKFEDVIEMFKDQPELFMLASSNDKLPMLNGKDYNVAEIFAQDPHFVSVGNGKYKIAQGEHPSVSGAEEEYLMNSDGGIFVIDINKIKSEIINGMK
;
A
#
# COMPACT_ATOMS: atom_id res chain seq x y z
N ASP A 1 19.29 19.75 16.91
CA ASP A 1 20.04 19.15 15.78
C ASP A 1 21.39 18.54 16.19
N GLY A 2 21.84 18.70 17.47
CA GLY A 2 23.10 18.11 17.98
C GLY A 2 24.37 18.71 17.37
N ILE A 3 24.27 19.89 16.75
CA ILE A 3 25.43 20.62 16.27
C ILE A 3 26.17 21.17 17.52
N LEU A 4 27.40 20.76 17.66
CA LEU A 4 28.30 21.34 18.69
C LEU A 4 28.84 22.67 18.16
N PHE A 5 28.78 23.69 18.99
CA PHE A 5 29.67 24.83 18.80
C PHE A 5 31.12 24.37 18.94
N THR A 6 32.00 24.93 18.16
CA THR A 6 33.41 24.87 18.47
C THR A 6 33.61 25.58 19.82
N GLU A 7 34.67 25.24 20.53
CA GLU A 7 35.02 25.88 21.81
C GLU A 7 35.08 27.40 21.66
N ASP A 8 35.68 27.87 20.58
CA ASP A 8 35.82 29.31 20.28
C ASP A 8 34.47 29.98 20.03
N GLU A 9 33.56 29.36 19.26
CA GLU A 9 32.21 29.88 19.01
C GLU A 9 31.37 29.93 20.29
N PHE A 10 31.45 28.87 21.11
CA PHE A 10 30.78 28.83 22.39
C PHE A 10 31.26 29.93 23.34
N ASN A 11 32.60 30.05 23.50
CA ASN A 11 33.21 31.06 24.35
C ASN A 11 32.90 32.48 23.85
N ALA A 12 32.89 32.69 22.55
CA ALA A 12 32.49 33.99 21.97
C ALA A 12 31.04 34.33 22.29
N ALA A 13 30.10 33.36 22.11
CA ALA A 13 28.67 33.55 22.42
C ALA A 13 28.46 33.83 23.93
N VAL A 14 29.14 33.12 24.81
CA VAL A 14 29.10 33.33 26.26
C VAL A 14 29.62 34.73 26.61
N SER A 15 30.76 35.15 26.03
CA SER A 15 31.35 36.47 26.24
C SER A 15 30.40 37.60 25.83
N ILE A 16 29.76 37.49 24.68
CA ILE A 16 28.78 38.47 24.19
C ILE A 16 27.57 38.54 25.13
N ALA A 17 27.01 37.41 25.50
CA ALA A 17 25.86 37.34 26.40
C ALA A 17 26.20 37.91 27.81
N THR A 18 27.39 37.61 28.32
CA THR A 18 27.87 38.16 29.59
C THR A 18 28.06 39.67 29.52
N THR A 19 28.66 40.19 28.44
CA THR A 19 28.88 41.63 28.26
C THR A 19 27.57 42.42 28.19
N ASN A 20 26.53 41.79 27.64
CA ASN A 20 25.21 42.39 27.51
C ASN A 20 24.26 42.10 28.70
N ASP A 21 24.75 41.44 29.76
CA ASP A 21 23.98 40.96 30.92
C ASP A 21 22.72 40.13 30.51
N ASP A 22 22.81 39.37 29.40
CA ASP A 22 21.73 38.54 28.89
C ASP A 22 21.72 37.17 29.59
N GLN A 23 21.15 37.13 30.76
CA GLN A 23 21.00 35.92 31.56
C GLN A 23 20.18 34.83 30.84
N THR A 24 19.20 35.22 30.02
CA THR A 24 18.38 34.27 29.24
C THR A 24 19.22 33.52 28.23
N THR A 25 20.07 34.23 27.50
CA THR A 25 21.00 33.61 26.52
C THR A 25 22.06 32.75 27.21
N LEU A 26 22.60 33.18 28.36
CA LEU A 26 23.54 32.39 29.15
C LEU A 26 22.95 31.06 29.60
N ILE A 27 21.71 31.05 30.08
CA ILE A 27 21.00 29.83 30.46
C ILE A 27 20.80 28.91 29.25
N LYS A 28 20.40 29.47 28.11
CA LYS A 28 20.23 28.70 26.85
C LYS A 28 21.55 28.08 26.41
N LEU A 29 22.65 28.80 26.41
CA LEU A 29 23.98 28.31 26.05
C LEU A 29 24.42 27.16 26.94
N LYS A 30 24.23 27.28 28.27
CA LYS A 30 24.52 26.19 29.21
C LYS A 30 23.72 24.95 28.95
N ASN A 31 22.38 25.11 28.70
CA ASN A 31 21.50 23.99 28.36
C ASN A 31 21.92 23.33 27.03
N MET A 32 22.30 24.11 26.03
CA MET A 32 22.80 23.58 24.77
C MET A 32 24.13 22.83 24.93
N ALA A 33 25.05 23.34 25.71
CA ALA A 33 26.32 22.68 26.00
C ALA A 33 26.13 21.34 26.73
N PHE A 34 25.15 21.25 27.61
CA PHE A 34 24.76 20.01 28.29
C PHE A 34 24.07 19.04 27.35
N ALA A 35 23.13 19.52 26.54
CA ALA A 35 22.30 18.67 25.67
C ALA A 35 23.04 18.12 24.46
N ALA A 36 24.01 18.88 23.89
CA ALA A 36 24.66 18.53 22.63
C ALA A 36 25.39 17.18 22.67
N PRO A 37 26.25 16.85 23.66
CA PRO A 37 26.90 15.54 23.72
C PRO A 37 25.89 14.38 23.92
N ILE A 38 24.78 14.61 24.64
CA ILE A 38 23.72 13.61 24.81
C ILE A 38 23.05 13.33 23.48
N ILE A 39 22.70 14.37 22.72
CA ILE A 39 22.09 14.22 21.40
C ILE A 39 23.05 13.55 20.41
N GLN A 40 24.34 13.86 20.47
CA GLN A 40 25.34 13.17 19.65
C GLN A 40 25.44 11.68 19.98
N ASP A 41 25.44 11.31 21.28
CA ASP A 41 25.39 9.91 21.70
C ASP A 41 24.13 9.22 21.15
N LEU A 42 22.94 9.86 21.30
CA LEU A 42 21.70 9.34 20.78
C LEU A 42 21.66 9.18 19.25
N ASN A 43 22.37 10.06 18.52
CA ASN A 43 22.47 9.97 17.05
C ASN A 43 23.17 8.68 16.57
N THR A 44 24.00 8.07 17.38
CA THR A 44 24.74 6.84 17.05
C THR A 44 24.00 5.56 17.49
N LYS A 45 22.88 5.69 18.21
CA LYS A 45 22.15 4.56 18.81
C LYS A 45 20.98 4.11 17.96
N THR A 46 20.70 2.82 18.02
CA THR A 46 19.46 2.24 17.52
C THR A 46 18.27 2.64 18.38
N VAL A 47 17.06 2.50 17.84
CA VAL A 47 15.82 2.73 18.62
C VAL A 47 15.81 1.89 19.90
N ALA A 48 16.18 0.61 19.81
CA ALA A 48 16.21 -0.30 20.97
C ALA A 48 17.19 0.15 22.07
N GLU A 49 18.37 0.64 21.70
CA GLU A 49 19.35 1.16 22.66
C GLU A 49 18.88 2.46 23.33
N ILE A 50 18.14 3.31 22.60
CA ILE A 50 17.51 4.52 23.16
C ILE A 50 16.39 4.13 24.13
N GLU A 51 15.56 3.18 23.76
CA GLU A 51 14.50 2.65 24.64
C GLU A 51 15.07 2.01 25.91
N GLU A 52 16.15 1.25 25.79
CA GLU A 52 16.86 0.66 26.92
C GLU A 52 17.40 1.75 27.88
N LYS A 53 17.99 2.81 27.30
CA LYS A 53 18.45 3.98 28.08
C LYS A 53 17.29 4.68 28.80
N ILE A 54 16.17 4.88 28.14
CA ILE A 54 14.95 5.46 28.74
C ILE A 54 14.43 4.56 29.86
N ASN A 55 14.36 3.26 29.65
CA ASN A 55 13.91 2.30 30.67
C ASN A 55 14.85 2.26 31.87
N PHE A 56 16.16 2.33 31.64
CA PHE A 56 17.15 2.44 32.71
C PHE A 56 16.84 3.65 33.64
N PHE A 57 16.74 4.85 33.09
CA PHE A 57 16.44 6.04 33.86
C PHE A 57 15.06 6.00 34.53
N THR A 58 14.04 5.43 33.86
CA THR A 58 12.69 5.29 34.43
C THR A 58 12.70 4.34 35.65
N THR A 59 13.52 3.30 35.60
CA THR A 59 13.70 2.37 36.72
C THR A 59 14.35 3.08 37.93
N PHE A 60 15.34 3.97 37.69
CA PHE A 60 15.98 4.77 38.74
C PHE A 60 15.01 5.77 39.40
N LYS A 61 14.12 6.36 38.62
CA LYS A 61 13.09 7.28 39.14
C LYS A 61 12.22 6.68 40.27
N ASN A 62 12.09 5.35 40.26
CA ASN A 62 11.24 4.61 41.19
C ASN A 62 12.02 4.01 42.40
N LYS A 63 13.35 4.28 42.52
CA LYS A 63 14.17 3.82 43.65
C LYS A 63 14.30 4.91 44.72
N GLU A 64 14.53 4.49 45.97
CA GLU A 64 14.88 5.42 47.07
C GLU A 64 16.13 6.22 46.70
N GLY A 65 16.01 7.55 46.73
CA GLY A 65 17.07 8.48 46.33
C GLY A 65 16.73 9.35 45.11
N GLY A 66 15.82 8.88 44.26
CA GLY A 66 15.35 9.63 43.09
C GLY A 66 16.42 9.82 42.03
N MET A 67 16.13 10.67 41.05
CA MET A 67 17.04 11.09 39.99
C MET A 67 17.63 12.46 40.31
N THR A 68 18.86 12.67 39.90
CA THR A 68 19.45 14.00 39.83
C THR A 68 18.79 14.87 38.77
N ASN A 69 18.95 16.18 38.82
CA ASN A 69 18.42 17.08 37.77
C ASN A 69 19.05 16.78 36.40
N ASP A 70 20.30 16.38 36.33
CA ASP A 70 21.00 16.04 35.11
C ASP A 70 20.45 14.74 34.52
N GLU A 71 20.23 13.69 35.30
CA GLU A 71 19.60 12.44 34.88
C GLU A 71 18.15 12.65 34.41
N ALA A 72 17.38 13.49 35.11
CA ALA A 72 16.03 13.84 34.70
C ALA A 72 16.01 14.60 33.36
N THR A 73 16.98 15.47 33.14
CA THR A 73 17.15 16.20 31.88
C THR A 73 17.56 15.26 30.75
N GLU A 74 18.50 14.35 31.01
CA GLU A 74 18.95 13.34 30.04
C GLU A 74 17.81 12.38 29.66
N LEU A 75 17.00 11.93 30.63
CA LEU A 75 15.80 11.11 30.35
C LEU A 75 14.85 11.86 29.42
N LYS A 76 14.54 13.12 29.73
CA LYS A 76 13.66 13.95 28.91
C LYS A 76 14.20 14.13 27.50
N LEU A 77 15.50 14.44 27.35
CA LEU A 77 16.15 14.58 26.05
C LEU A 77 16.08 13.28 25.24
N SER A 78 16.27 12.12 25.90
CA SER A 78 16.18 10.81 25.25
C SER A 78 14.75 10.51 24.77
N GLN A 79 13.73 10.82 25.58
CA GLN A 79 12.33 10.67 25.20
C GLN A 79 11.93 11.60 24.06
N ASP A 80 12.31 12.88 24.14
CA ASP A 80 12.02 13.87 23.09
C ASP A 80 12.74 13.51 21.77
N TYR A 81 13.96 13.00 21.87
CA TYR A 81 14.73 12.52 20.70
C TYR A 81 14.06 11.31 20.06
N LEU A 82 13.68 10.30 20.85
CA LEU A 82 13.01 9.10 20.35
C LEU A 82 11.69 9.44 19.65
N ALA A 83 10.90 10.33 20.22
CA ALA A 83 9.63 10.77 19.63
C ALA A 83 9.83 11.49 18.28
N LYS A 84 10.88 12.33 18.17
CA LYS A 84 11.25 12.99 16.91
C LYS A 84 11.77 11.99 15.88
N LEU A 85 12.61 11.06 16.31
CA LEU A 85 13.16 10.01 15.42
C LEU A 85 12.02 9.14 14.88
N ASP A 86 11.11 8.66 15.72
CA ASP A 86 9.92 7.88 15.33
C ASP A 86 9.07 8.63 14.30
N THR A 87 8.81 9.93 14.56
CA THR A 87 8.07 10.79 13.62
C THR A 87 8.81 10.91 12.28
N SER A 88 10.13 11.11 12.29
CA SER A 88 10.93 11.24 11.07
C SER A 88 10.94 9.93 10.28
N LEU A 89 11.12 8.79 10.94
CA LEU A 89 11.09 7.46 10.33
C LEU A 89 9.73 7.15 9.69
N LYS A 90 8.64 7.47 10.37
CA LYS A 90 7.28 7.31 9.83
C LYS A 90 7.02 8.21 8.62
N ASN A 91 7.56 9.40 8.61
CA ASN A 91 7.41 10.34 7.49
C ASN A 91 8.32 9.95 6.33
N ASP A 92 9.62 9.74 6.56
CA ASP A 92 10.62 9.44 5.53
C ASP A 92 11.71 8.51 6.06
N LEU A 93 11.47 7.20 5.99
CA LEU A 93 12.41 6.18 6.46
C LEU A 93 13.77 6.29 5.75
N ILE A 94 13.75 6.46 4.42
CA ILE A 94 14.96 6.44 3.59
C ILE A 94 15.83 7.68 3.87
N ALA A 95 15.25 8.87 3.84
CA ALA A 95 16.00 10.09 4.14
C ALA A 95 16.52 10.08 5.57
N THR A 96 15.69 9.68 6.54
CA THR A 96 16.11 9.61 7.95
C THR A 96 17.25 8.62 8.16
N ALA A 97 17.20 7.43 7.53
CA ALA A 97 18.25 6.43 7.62
C ALA A 97 19.57 6.91 7.00
N ALA A 98 19.49 7.69 5.93
CA ALA A 98 20.68 8.30 5.29
C ALA A 98 21.28 9.42 6.15
N ASP A 99 20.44 10.31 6.68
CA ASP A 99 20.88 11.40 7.57
C ASP A 99 21.56 10.86 8.84
N LYS A 100 21.18 9.67 9.27
CA LYS A 100 21.80 8.95 10.38
C LYS A 100 23.00 8.08 9.97
N GLY A 101 23.38 8.04 8.70
CA GLY A 101 24.51 7.26 8.19
C GLY A 101 24.29 5.75 8.18
N VAL A 102 23.04 5.27 8.35
CA VAL A 102 22.70 3.83 8.28
C VAL A 102 22.76 3.30 6.84
N ILE A 103 22.40 4.15 5.89
CA ILE A 103 22.48 3.87 4.44
C ILE A 103 23.09 5.07 3.70
N SER A 104 23.59 4.81 2.49
CA SER A 104 23.92 5.86 1.52
C SER A 104 22.86 5.86 0.43
N ILE A 105 22.16 6.98 0.21
CA ILE A 105 21.09 7.06 -0.81
C ILE A 105 21.72 7.01 -2.20
N SER A 106 21.28 6.03 -3.03
CA SER A 106 21.52 6.03 -4.47
C SER A 106 20.46 6.88 -5.15
N GLU A 107 20.84 7.75 -6.05
CA GLU A 107 19.90 8.54 -6.85
C GLU A 107 19.10 7.62 -7.77
N ILE A 108 17.79 7.85 -7.86
CA ILE A 108 16.91 7.21 -8.83
C ILE A 108 16.53 8.26 -9.86
N ASN A 109 17.12 8.16 -11.06
CA ASN A 109 16.85 9.10 -12.13
C ASN A 109 15.56 8.72 -12.88
N PHE A 110 14.47 9.44 -12.62
CA PHE A 110 13.19 9.25 -13.28
C PHE A 110 13.09 9.93 -14.65
N GLU A 111 13.92 10.92 -14.93
CA GLU A 111 13.87 11.68 -16.19
C GLU A 111 14.25 10.80 -17.38
N ASP A 112 15.18 9.87 -17.21
CA ASP A 112 15.56 8.92 -18.26
C ASP A 112 14.38 8.04 -18.69
N VAL A 113 13.53 7.64 -17.72
CA VAL A 113 12.32 6.84 -18.03
C VAL A 113 11.29 7.63 -18.83
N LEU A 114 11.09 8.91 -18.48
CA LEU A 114 10.11 9.77 -19.12
C LEU A 114 10.50 10.13 -20.56
N ASN A 115 11.77 10.27 -20.80
CA ASN A 115 12.31 10.66 -22.11
C ASN A 115 12.62 9.47 -23.03
N GLY A 116 12.25 8.25 -22.62
CA GLY A 116 12.56 7.02 -23.39
C GLY A 116 14.06 6.69 -23.43
N GLY A 117 14.82 7.17 -22.43
CA GLY A 117 16.25 6.95 -22.28
C GLY A 117 16.61 5.53 -21.82
N ASP A 118 17.88 5.34 -21.47
CA ASP A 118 18.39 4.04 -21.01
C ASP A 118 17.82 3.66 -19.64
N MET A 119 16.97 2.64 -19.64
CA MET A 119 16.36 2.09 -18.43
C MET A 119 17.36 1.39 -17.50
N THR A 120 18.60 1.12 -17.96
CA THR A 120 19.58 0.34 -17.20
C THR A 120 19.97 1.06 -15.91
N ALA A 121 20.30 2.34 -15.99
CA ALA A 121 20.66 3.16 -14.82
C ALA A 121 19.50 3.26 -13.82
N PHE A 122 18.28 3.42 -14.30
CA PHE A 122 17.08 3.44 -13.46
C PHE A 122 16.86 2.10 -12.74
N ILE A 123 16.98 0.97 -13.45
CA ILE A 123 16.83 -0.37 -12.89
C ILE A 123 17.92 -0.64 -11.83
N ASP A 124 19.15 -0.26 -12.08
CA ASP A 124 20.25 -0.48 -11.14
C ASP A 124 20.12 0.44 -9.91
N GLY A 125 19.72 1.69 -10.10
CA GLY A 125 19.36 2.58 -8.99
C GLY A 125 18.24 2.02 -8.13
N ALA A 126 17.19 1.45 -8.74
CA ALA A 126 16.07 0.81 -8.06
C ALA A 126 16.49 -0.44 -7.27
N LYS A 127 17.36 -1.30 -7.83
CA LYS A 127 17.90 -2.48 -7.10
C LYS A 127 18.68 -2.05 -5.87
N ASN A 128 19.54 -1.05 -5.99
CA ASN A 128 20.30 -0.49 -4.85
C ASN A 128 19.33 0.08 -3.81
N ARG A 129 18.30 0.80 -4.24
CA ARG A 129 17.28 1.36 -3.35
C ARG A 129 16.49 0.28 -2.62
N ILE A 130 16.18 -0.84 -3.26
CA ILE A 130 15.53 -1.97 -2.59
C ILE A 130 16.38 -2.47 -1.43
N ALA A 131 17.68 -2.70 -1.65
CA ALA A 131 18.58 -3.15 -0.60
C ALA A 131 18.74 -2.12 0.53
N GLN A 132 18.84 -0.84 0.19
CA GLN A 132 18.88 0.27 1.16
C GLN A 132 17.60 0.34 2.00
N ALA A 133 16.44 0.22 1.38
CA ALA A 133 15.15 0.24 2.06
C ALA A 133 14.97 -0.95 3.00
N GLU A 134 15.39 -2.15 2.59
CA GLU A 134 15.39 -3.34 3.42
C GLU A 134 16.35 -3.19 4.61
N THR A 135 17.55 -2.62 4.39
CA THR A 135 18.50 -2.33 5.46
C THR A 135 17.92 -1.35 6.48
N ALA A 136 17.37 -0.22 6.02
CA ALA A 136 16.77 0.79 6.89
C ALA A 136 15.58 0.24 7.68
N SER A 137 14.69 -0.51 7.01
CA SER A 137 13.52 -1.14 7.63
C SER A 137 13.92 -2.15 8.72
N ASN A 138 14.92 -2.98 8.45
CA ASN A 138 15.44 -3.96 9.42
C ASN A 138 16.14 -3.30 10.61
N TYR A 139 16.91 -2.23 10.35
CA TYR A 139 17.64 -1.51 11.39
C TYR A 139 16.71 -0.81 12.38
N TYR A 140 15.69 -0.11 11.86
CA TYR A 140 14.74 0.64 12.69
C TYR A 140 13.49 -0.17 13.08
N LYS A 141 13.28 -1.37 12.52
CA LYS A 141 12.07 -2.20 12.67
C LYS A 141 10.79 -1.49 12.24
N GLU A 142 10.92 -0.61 11.26
CA GLU A 142 9.82 0.15 10.67
C GLU A 142 9.29 -0.48 9.39
N GLY A 143 8.05 -0.11 9.02
CA GLY A 143 7.45 -0.53 7.76
C GLY A 143 8.27 -0.07 6.56
N ILE A 144 8.55 -0.99 5.62
CA ILE A 144 9.43 -0.71 4.49
C ILE A 144 8.84 0.35 3.54
N LYS A 145 9.64 1.37 3.26
CA LYS A 145 9.41 2.41 2.24
C LYS A 145 10.58 2.41 1.26
N TYR A 146 10.30 2.50 -0.04
CA TYR A 146 11.35 2.44 -1.08
C TYR A 146 11.73 3.80 -1.64
N LEU A 147 10.88 4.80 -1.46
CA LEU A 147 11.12 6.16 -1.94
C LEU A 147 11.24 7.12 -0.76
N THR A 148 12.06 8.13 -0.91
CA THR A 148 11.97 9.31 -0.06
C THR A 148 10.65 10.03 -0.33
N THR A 149 10.21 10.84 0.61
CA THR A 149 9.02 11.69 0.44
C THR A 149 9.17 12.63 -0.77
N THR A 150 10.35 13.16 -1.00
CA THR A 150 10.66 14.02 -2.16
C THR A 150 10.52 13.25 -3.46
N GLU A 151 11.11 12.08 -3.58
CA GLU A 151 11.00 11.23 -4.78
C GLU A 151 9.55 10.82 -5.06
N ALA A 152 8.81 10.39 -4.04
CA ALA A 152 7.39 10.05 -4.19
C ALA A 152 6.55 11.24 -4.67
N ASN A 153 6.82 12.45 -4.15
CA ASN A 153 6.14 13.68 -4.57
C ASN A 153 6.50 14.06 -6.02
N THR A 154 7.77 13.94 -6.40
CA THR A 154 8.23 14.19 -7.77
C THR A 154 7.55 13.26 -8.75
N MET A 155 7.56 11.94 -8.49
CA MET A 155 6.87 10.95 -9.34
C MET A 155 5.37 11.22 -9.46
N ARG A 156 4.70 11.55 -8.35
CA ARG A 156 3.29 11.93 -8.35
C ARG A 156 3.03 13.15 -9.22
N SER A 157 3.87 14.18 -9.08
CA SER A 157 3.77 15.40 -9.88
C SER A 157 3.93 15.11 -11.36
N VAL A 158 4.89 14.28 -11.73
CA VAL A 158 5.11 13.85 -13.11
C VAL A 158 3.87 13.13 -13.68
N LEU A 159 3.32 12.14 -12.96
CA LEU A 159 2.12 11.43 -13.39
C LEU A 159 0.91 12.37 -13.54
N LYS A 160 0.73 13.28 -12.58
CA LYS A 160 -0.36 14.26 -12.63
C LYS A 160 -0.21 15.29 -13.75
N ASN A 161 1.00 15.70 -14.08
CA ASN A 161 1.30 16.71 -15.08
C ASN A 161 1.66 16.12 -16.46
N ALA A 162 1.64 14.80 -16.61
CA ALA A 162 1.90 14.17 -17.91
C ALA A 162 0.99 14.74 -19.00
N ASP A 163 1.56 15.05 -20.16
CA ASP A 163 0.84 15.64 -21.29
C ASP A 163 0.28 14.56 -22.23
N SER A 164 0.78 13.34 -22.13
CA SER A 164 0.34 12.22 -22.97
C SER A 164 0.20 10.92 -22.18
N ALA A 165 -0.59 10.00 -22.73
CA ALA A 165 -0.74 8.65 -22.16
C ALA A 165 0.58 7.86 -22.20
N GLU A 166 1.40 8.07 -23.23
CA GLU A 166 2.69 7.42 -23.41
C GLU A 166 3.66 7.73 -22.27
N GLN A 167 3.67 8.98 -21.77
CA GLN A 167 4.48 9.35 -20.61
C GLN A 167 4.04 8.59 -19.35
N ILE A 168 2.73 8.49 -19.10
CA ILE A 168 2.18 7.75 -17.97
C ILE A 168 2.55 6.25 -18.09
N ILE A 169 2.40 5.68 -19.27
CA ILE A 169 2.71 4.27 -19.57
C ILE A 169 4.20 3.99 -19.39
N SER A 170 5.06 4.87 -19.90
CA SER A 170 6.51 4.73 -19.80
C SER A 170 6.96 4.73 -18.35
N LEU A 171 6.48 5.68 -17.53
CA LEU A 171 6.82 5.73 -16.11
C LEU A 171 6.27 4.51 -15.36
N THR A 172 5.02 4.13 -15.61
CA THR A 172 4.38 2.96 -14.98
C THR A 172 5.15 1.67 -15.32
N SER A 173 5.48 1.47 -16.59
CA SER A 173 6.30 0.34 -17.06
C SER A 173 7.71 0.36 -16.46
N GLY A 174 8.33 1.54 -16.39
CA GLY A 174 9.65 1.72 -15.78
C GLY A 174 9.66 1.30 -14.31
N ILE A 175 8.73 1.81 -13.51
CA ILE A 175 8.56 1.45 -12.11
C ILE A 175 8.40 -0.07 -11.96
N THR A 176 7.53 -0.67 -12.77
CA THR A 176 7.25 -2.11 -12.67
C THR A 176 8.46 -2.95 -13.05
N LYS A 177 9.19 -2.60 -14.09
CA LYS A 177 10.43 -3.30 -14.50
C LYS A 177 11.52 -3.17 -13.46
N ALA A 178 11.65 -1.99 -12.83
CA ALA A 178 12.71 -1.72 -11.87
C ALA A 178 12.46 -2.35 -10.50
N PHE A 179 11.24 -2.29 -10.00
CA PHE A 179 10.88 -2.74 -8.65
C PHE A 179 10.19 -4.11 -8.61
N GLY A 180 9.77 -4.66 -9.75
CA GLY A 180 9.10 -5.97 -9.84
C GLY A 180 7.87 -6.06 -8.94
N VAL A 181 7.76 -7.13 -8.18
CA VAL A 181 6.64 -7.37 -7.24
C VAL A 181 6.53 -6.32 -6.12
N LYS A 182 7.56 -5.48 -5.94
CA LYS A 182 7.56 -4.40 -4.94
C LYS A 182 6.92 -3.12 -5.47
N SER A 183 6.62 -3.04 -6.76
CA SER A 183 6.03 -1.87 -7.41
C SER A 183 4.66 -1.47 -6.81
N ASP A 184 3.88 -2.39 -6.26
CA ASP A 184 2.66 -2.07 -5.50
C ASP A 184 2.93 -1.09 -4.36
N LYS A 185 3.99 -1.32 -3.58
CA LYS A 185 4.38 -0.41 -2.49
C LYS A 185 4.87 0.93 -3.02
N ILE A 186 5.53 0.95 -4.18
CA ILE A 186 5.94 2.20 -4.85
C ILE A 186 4.71 2.99 -5.26
N PHE A 187 3.75 2.37 -5.94
CA PHE A 187 2.50 3.05 -6.34
C PHE A 187 1.70 3.54 -5.14
N LYS A 188 1.64 2.80 -4.04
CA LYS A 188 1.03 3.26 -2.77
C LYS A 188 1.74 4.48 -2.19
N GLN A 189 3.07 4.54 -2.24
CA GLN A 189 3.82 5.73 -1.81
C GLN A 189 3.59 6.94 -2.73
N ILE A 190 3.56 6.72 -4.05
CA ILE A 190 3.30 7.76 -5.05
C ILE A 190 1.86 8.27 -4.94
N SER A 191 0.88 7.38 -4.79
CA SER A 191 -0.54 7.75 -4.78
C SER A 191 -0.89 8.63 -3.59
N LYS A 192 -0.36 8.34 -2.41
CA LYS A 192 -0.78 8.98 -1.16
C LYS A 192 -2.31 8.87 -1.00
N ASP A 193 -3.05 9.91 -1.37
CA ASP A 193 -4.52 9.98 -1.29
C ASP A 193 -5.20 9.85 -2.68
N ASP A 194 -4.42 9.56 -3.74
CA ASP A 194 -4.93 9.40 -5.11
C ASP A 194 -5.29 7.94 -5.37
N SER A 195 -6.57 7.62 -5.26
CA SER A 195 -7.09 6.26 -5.41
C SER A 195 -6.81 5.66 -6.78
N VAL A 196 -6.85 6.47 -7.85
CA VAL A 196 -6.63 6.01 -9.24
C VAL A 196 -5.18 5.62 -9.46
N LEU A 197 -4.21 6.39 -8.95
CA LEU A 197 -2.79 6.03 -9.07
C LEU A 197 -2.45 4.78 -8.28
N ALA A 198 -3.03 4.59 -7.08
CA ALA A 198 -2.89 3.36 -6.32
C ALA A 198 -3.47 2.17 -7.08
N HIS A 199 -4.64 2.36 -7.67
CA HIS A 199 -5.34 1.33 -8.43
C HIS A 199 -4.57 0.94 -9.71
N MET A 200 -3.98 1.91 -10.40
CA MET A 200 -3.11 1.66 -11.57
C MET A 200 -1.96 0.70 -11.22
N GLY A 201 -1.30 0.90 -10.09
CA GLY A 201 -0.26 0.00 -9.60
C GLY A 201 -0.77 -1.42 -9.38
N GLY A 202 -1.96 -1.56 -8.80
CA GLY A 202 -2.65 -2.83 -8.64
C GLY A 202 -2.90 -3.53 -9.98
N LEU A 203 -3.43 -2.81 -10.97
CA LEU A 203 -3.70 -3.36 -12.31
C LEU A 203 -2.44 -3.86 -13.02
N VAL A 204 -1.31 -3.17 -12.87
CA VAL A 204 -0.03 -3.61 -13.46
C VAL A 204 0.46 -4.90 -12.80
N LEU A 205 0.38 -4.99 -11.48
CA LEU A 205 0.75 -6.22 -10.75
C LEU A 205 -0.14 -7.40 -11.09
N MET A 206 -1.43 -7.14 -11.25
CA MET A 206 -2.41 -8.15 -11.66
C MET A 206 -2.07 -8.76 -13.02
N ASN A 207 -1.41 -8.02 -13.90
CA ASN A 207 -0.93 -8.47 -15.21
C ASN A 207 0.53 -8.99 -15.17
N ASP A 208 0.98 -9.56 -14.07
CA ASP A 208 2.34 -10.07 -13.86
C ASP A 208 3.44 -9.03 -14.19
N GLY A 209 3.15 -7.76 -13.89
CA GLY A 209 4.07 -6.64 -14.11
C GLY A 209 4.09 -6.10 -15.55
N VAL A 210 3.21 -6.58 -16.41
CA VAL A 210 3.05 -6.08 -17.78
C VAL A 210 1.98 -5.00 -17.84
N VAL A 211 2.27 -3.91 -18.53
CA VAL A 211 1.27 -2.87 -18.80
C VAL A 211 0.28 -3.41 -19.84
N GLY A 212 -0.89 -3.81 -19.37
CA GLY A 212 -1.96 -4.35 -20.20
C GLY A 212 -2.85 -3.28 -20.84
N GLU A 213 -3.84 -3.71 -21.59
CA GLU A 213 -4.81 -2.83 -22.26
C GLU A 213 -5.56 -1.93 -21.25
N ASN A 214 -5.94 -2.48 -20.10
CA ASN A 214 -6.63 -1.74 -19.04
C ASN A 214 -5.80 -0.54 -18.53
N VAL A 215 -4.49 -0.71 -18.32
CA VAL A 215 -3.59 0.37 -17.89
C VAL A 215 -3.39 1.39 -19.02
N ASN A 216 -3.30 0.94 -20.27
CA ASN A 216 -3.22 1.82 -21.44
C ASN A 216 -4.47 2.71 -21.57
N LEU A 217 -5.65 2.11 -21.46
CA LEU A 217 -6.93 2.85 -21.51
C LEU A 217 -7.06 3.79 -20.30
N LEU A 218 -6.64 3.36 -19.10
CA LEU A 218 -6.62 4.21 -17.92
C LEU A 218 -5.73 5.44 -18.11
N ALA A 219 -4.52 5.26 -18.66
CA ALA A 219 -3.62 6.37 -18.97
C ALA A 219 -4.25 7.36 -19.96
N GLN A 220 -4.89 6.87 -21.03
CA GLN A 220 -5.65 7.71 -21.97
C GLN A 220 -6.80 8.44 -21.27
N GLY A 221 -7.55 7.77 -20.41
CA GLY A 221 -8.65 8.34 -19.64
C GLY A 221 -8.18 9.45 -18.69
N LEU A 222 -7.02 9.29 -18.06
CA LEU A 222 -6.40 10.34 -17.25
C LEU A 222 -6.09 11.60 -18.08
N ILE A 223 -5.59 11.45 -19.29
CA ILE A 223 -5.36 12.60 -20.20
C ILE A 223 -6.68 13.24 -20.63
N ILE A 224 -7.70 12.43 -20.94
CA ILE A 224 -9.04 12.96 -21.29
C ILE A 224 -9.61 13.76 -20.11
N SER A 225 -9.46 13.28 -18.88
CA SER A 225 -10.00 13.93 -17.68
C SER A 225 -9.40 15.30 -17.39
N LYS A 226 -8.20 15.59 -17.88
CA LYS A 226 -7.54 16.91 -17.77
C LYS A 226 -8.14 17.96 -18.71
N ASN A 227 -8.85 17.53 -19.76
CA ASN A 227 -9.52 18.42 -20.69
C ASN A 227 -11.02 18.45 -20.37
N GLU A 228 -11.51 19.55 -19.82
CA GLU A 228 -12.89 19.70 -19.37
C GLU A 228 -13.93 19.40 -20.48
N THR A 229 -13.65 19.80 -21.71
CA THR A 229 -14.55 19.57 -22.86
C THR A 229 -14.61 18.06 -23.19
N LEU A 230 -13.47 17.40 -23.26
CA LEU A 230 -13.42 15.96 -23.54
C LEU A 230 -14.00 15.14 -22.38
N ALA A 231 -13.72 15.55 -21.15
CA ALA A 231 -14.28 14.91 -19.96
C ALA A 231 -15.81 14.97 -19.96
N LYS A 232 -16.40 16.14 -20.26
CA LYS A 232 -17.86 16.29 -20.38
C LYS A 232 -18.46 15.45 -21.51
N LEU A 233 -17.70 15.23 -22.59
CA LEU A 233 -18.19 14.53 -23.77
C LEU A 233 -18.17 13.00 -23.63
N TYR A 234 -17.17 12.45 -22.94
CA TYR A 234 -16.90 11.01 -22.94
C TYR A 234 -17.03 10.33 -21.57
N LYS A 235 -17.02 11.07 -20.47
CA LYS A 235 -17.03 10.51 -19.13
C LYS A 235 -18.47 10.13 -18.71
N ALA A 236 -18.66 8.93 -18.18
CA ALA A 236 -19.92 8.55 -17.54
C ALA A 236 -20.19 9.40 -16.29
N THR A 237 -21.44 9.80 -16.12
CA THR A 237 -21.87 10.55 -14.93
C THR A 237 -22.39 9.61 -13.83
N PRO A 238 -22.43 10.07 -12.56
CA PRO A 238 -23.04 9.27 -11.50
C PRO A 238 -24.50 8.85 -11.79
N THR A 239 -25.23 9.69 -12.51
CA THR A 239 -26.61 9.37 -12.90
C THR A 239 -26.67 8.23 -13.93
N ASP A 240 -25.73 8.20 -14.88
CA ASP A 240 -25.63 7.13 -15.87
C ASP A 240 -25.31 5.79 -15.22
N ILE A 241 -24.44 5.80 -14.21
CA ILE A 241 -23.92 4.58 -13.56
C ILE A 241 -24.94 3.95 -12.60
N LYS A 242 -25.75 4.77 -11.95
CA LYS A 242 -26.60 4.40 -10.81
C LYS A 242 -27.51 3.19 -11.07
N ASP A 243 -28.02 3.03 -12.28
CA ASP A 243 -28.99 1.97 -12.64
C ASP A 243 -28.34 0.80 -13.40
N THR A 244 -27.02 0.77 -13.52
CA THR A 244 -26.27 -0.33 -14.16
C THR A 244 -26.19 -1.57 -13.27
N ASP A 245 -25.92 -2.74 -13.87
CA ASP A 245 -25.67 -3.98 -13.13
C ASP A 245 -24.40 -3.88 -12.28
N VAL A 246 -23.46 -3.00 -12.63
CA VAL A 246 -22.30 -2.63 -11.80
C VAL A 246 -22.74 -2.23 -10.39
N MET A 247 -23.74 -1.36 -10.28
CA MET A 247 -24.23 -0.90 -8.97
C MET A 247 -25.17 -1.86 -8.29
N LYS A 248 -25.91 -2.67 -9.06
CA LYS A 248 -26.89 -3.61 -8.51
C LYS A 248 -26.27 -4.92 -8.03
N GLU A 249 -25.34 -5.46 -8.80
CA GLU A 249 -24.78 -6.80 -8.56
C GLU A 249 -23.31 -6.76 -8.17
N PHE A 250 -22.45 -6.18 -9.02
CA PHE A 250 -21.01 -6.26 -8.79
C PHE A 250 -20.51 -5.44 -7.60
N SER A 251 -21.26 -4.37 -7.22
CA SER A 251 -20.92 -3.60 -6.00
C SER A 251 -20.99 -4.45 -4.73
N LYS A 252 -21.81 -5.50 -4.72
CA LYS A 252 -21.95 -6.43 -3.59
C LYS A 252 -20.62 -7.15 -3.26
N ALA A 253 -19.80 -7.41 -4.29
CA ALA A 253 -18.48 -8.01 -4.10
C ALA A 253 -17.48 -7.12 -3.32
N PHE A 254 -17.81 -5.84 -3.11
CA PHE A 254 -16.99 -4.87 -2.37
C PHE A 254 -17.62 -4.45 -1.02
N VAL A 255 -18.58 -5.17 -0.50
CA VAL A 255 -19.32 -4.80 0.71
C VAL A 255 -18.41 -4.47 1.89
N GLU A 256 -17.32 -5.21 2.05
CA GLU A 256 -16.31 -5.01 3.08
C GLU A 256 -15.23 -3.98 2.72
N ASN A 257 -15.29 -3.43 1.49
CA ASN A 257 -14.24 -2.51 1.00
C ASN A 257 -14.82 -1.44 0.08
N SER A 258 -15.61 -0.54 0.65
CA SER A 258 -16.20 0.59 -0.09
C SER A 258 -15.15 1.49 -0.76
N GLY A 259 -13.95 1.60 -0.16
CA GLY A 259 -12.83 2.34 -0.76
C GLY A 259 -12.35 1.69 -2.07
N ALA A 260 -12.30 0.35 -2.12
CA ALA A 260 -11.97 -0.37 -3.35
C ALA A 260 -13.06 -0.21 -4.42
N LEU A 261 -14.34 -0.24 -4.03
CA LEU A 261 -15.43 0.03 -4.97
C LEU A 261 -15.29 1.42 -5.60
N ASN A 262 -15.09 2.45 -4.78
CA ASN A 262 -14.95 3.82 -5.26
C ASN A 262 -13.76 3.98 -6.22
N SER A 263 -12.60 3.44 -5.88
CA SER A 263 -11.42 3.51 -6.76
C SER A 263 -11.61 2.71 -8.06
N THR A 264 -12.33 1.59 -8.00
CA THR A 264 -12.69 0.81 -9.20
C THR A 264 -13.66 1.57 -10.08
N LEU A 265 -14.68 2.24 -9.51
CA LEU A 265 -15.63 3.07 -10.25
C LEU A 265 -14.96 4.28 -10.90
N GLU A 266 -14.08 4.99 -10.18
CA GLU A 266 -13.30 6.09 -10.74
C GLU A 266 -12.43 5.62 -11.92
N THR A 267 -11.72 4.51 -11.74
CA THR A 267 -10.90 3.89 -12.79
C THR A 267 -11.75 3.44 -13.99
N ALA A 268 -12.89 2.80 -13.74
CA ALA A 268 -13.84 2.40 -14.79
C ALA A 268 -14.34 3.59 -15.60
N THR A 269 -14.65 4.69 -14.93
CA THR A 269 -15.11 5.93 -15.61
C THR A 269 -14.03 6.49 -16.56
N LEU A 270 -12.75 6.39 -16.19
CA LEU A 270 -11.63 6.81 -17.02
C LEU A 270 -11.39 5.85 -18.18
N ILE A 271 -11.39 4.53 -17.94
CA ILE A 271 -11.28 3.51 -18.99
C ILE A 271 -12.44 3.67 -20.00
N TYR A 272 -13.66 3.83 -19.50
CA TYR A 272 -14.83 4.06 -20.34
C TYR A 272 -14.67 5.31 -21.23
N ALA A 273 -14.22 6.43 -20.67
CA ALA A 273 -14.00 7.66 -21.43
C ALA A 273 -12.99 7.46 -22.57
N ALA A 274 -11.91 6.71 -22.31
CA ALA A 274 -10.94 6.34 -23.33
C ALA A 274 -11.54 5.47 -24.44
N GLN A 275 -12.31 4.44 -24.07
CA GLN A 275 -12.99 3.57 -25.02
C GLN A 275 -13.99 4.34 -25.87
N GLN A 276 -14.83 5.20 -25.27
CA GLN A 276 -15.81 6.00 -26.00
C GLN A 276 -15.14 6.95 -26.99
N LYS A 277 -14.06 7.64 -26.58
CA LYS A 277 -13.28 8.49 -27.47
C LYS A 277 -12.66 7.70 -28.62
N ASN A 278 -12.07 6.55 -28.36
CA ASN A 278 -11.42 5.70 -29.38
C ASN A 278 -12.46 5.18 -30.39
N ASN A 279 -13.69 4.93 -29.94
CA ASN A 279 -14.80 4.45 -30.78
C ASN A 279 -15.62 5.58 -31.41
N GLY A 280 -15.33 6.85 -31.10
CA GLY A 280 -16.08 8.01 -31.59
C GLY A 280 -17.54 8.07 -31.07
N LYS A 281 -17.83 7.45 -29.92
CA LYS A 281 -19.17 7.42 -29.29
C LYS A 281 -19.27 8.45 -28.18
N THR A 282 -20.39 9.17 -28.12
CA THR A 282 -20.64 10.19 -27.11
C THR A 282 -21.84 9.91 -26.21
N GLU A 283 -22.70 8.96 -26.61
CA GLU A 283 -23.84 8.54 -25.81
C GLU A 283 -23.42 7.46 -24.81
N PHE A 284 -23.96 7.55 -23.59
CA PHE A 284 -23.71 6.53 -22.57
C PHE A 284 -24.24 5.17 -23.01
N ASN A 285 -23.41 4.15 -22.85
CA ASN A 285 -23.76 2.76 -23.11
C ASN A 285 -23.44 1.90 -21.88
N THR A 286 -24.44 1.31 -21.28
CA THR A 286 -24.35 0.48 -20.09
C THR A 286 -23.38 -0.69 -20.28
N ASN A 287 -23.50 -1.44 -21.39
CA ASN A 287 -22.65 -2.61 -21.64
C ASN A 287 -21.16 -2.22 -21.81
N ASP A 288 -20.87 -1.07 -22.45
CA ASP A 288 -19.50 -0.59 -22.59
C ASP A 288 -18.94 -0.12 -21.24
N PHE A 289 -19.80 0.45 -20.36
CA PHE A 289 -19.40 0.83 -18.99
C PHE A 289 -19.15 -0.40 -18.12
N GLU A 290 -19.97 -1.42 -18.20
CA GLU A 290 -19.77 -2.70 -17.49
C GLU A 290 -18.45 -3.36 -17.90
N LYS A 291 -18.11 -3.36 -19.19
CA LYS A 291 -16.79 -3.83 -19.66
C LYS A 291 -15.65 -3.02 -19.06
N ALA A 292 -15.77 -1.68 -19.03
CA ALA A 292 -14.77 -0.81 -18.43
C ALA A 292 -14.61 -1.09 -16.93
N PHE A 293 -15.71 -1.35 -16.23
CA PHE A 293 -15.71 -1.73 -14.82
C PHE A 293 -15.02 -3.09 -14.60
N MET A 294 -15.33 -4.08 -15.44
CA MET A 294 -14.64 -5.37 -15.42
C MET A 294 -13.13 -5.21 -15.61
N MET A 295 -12.71 -4.37 -16.57
CA MET A 295 -11.28 -4.08 -16.79
C MET A 295 -10.66 -3.35 -15.60
N ALA A 296 -11.37 -2.40 -14.99
CA ALA A 296 -10.94 -1.72 -13.77
C ALA A 296 -10.81 -2.68 -12.59
N ALA A 297 -11.70 -3.67 -12.47
CA ALA A 297 -11.61 -4.72 -11.47
C ALA A 297 -10.54 -5.79 -11.77
N GLY A 298 -9.70 -5.60 -12.79
CA GLY A 298 -8.62 -6.52 -13.16
C GLY A 298 -9.04 -7.62 -14.14
N GLY A 299 -10.24 -7.54 -14.72
CA GLY A 299 -10.70 -8.49 -15.73
C GLY A 299 -9.97 -8.32 -17.06
N THR A 300 -9.60 -9.44 -17.67
CA THR A 300 -8.99 -9.51 -19.00
C THR A 300 -9.62 -10.63 -19.82
N THR A 301 -9.43 -10.57 -21.14
CA THR A 301 -9.77 -11.68 -22.04
C THR A 301 -8.48 -12.18 -22.67
N ILE A 302 -8.22 -13.46 -22.57
CA ILE A 302 -7.04 -14.11 -23.14
C ILE A 302 -7.52 -15.10 -24.21
N GLU A 303 -7.02 -14.93 -25.44
CA GLU A 303 -7.19 -15.96 -26.47
C GLU A 303 -6.24 -17.13 -26.18
N LYS A 304 -6.79 -18.32 -25.98
CA LYS A 304 -6.01 -19.54 -25.76
C LYS A 304 -6.62 -20.69 -26.58
N PHE A 305 -5.82 -21.27 -27.46
CA PHE A 305 -6.24 -22.36 -28.34
C PHE A 305 -7.47 -22.05 -29.22
N GLY A 306 -7.62 -20.78 -29.68
CA GLY A 306 -8.74 -20.33 -30.50
C GLY A 306 -10.02 -20.07 -29.73
N PHE A 307 -9.98 -20.02 -28.39
CA PHE A 307 -11.12 -19.67 -27.53
C PHE A 307 -10.76 -18.51 -26.62
N ASP A 308 -11.70 -17.59 -26.46
CA ASP A 308 -11.60 -16.47 -25.54
C ASP A 308 -11.89 -16.94 -24.10
N LYS A 309 -10.87 -16.87 -23.23
CA LYS A 309 -11.02 -17.10 -21.81
C LYS A 309 -11.15 -15.78 -21.08
N LYS A 310 -12.21 -15.64 -20.30
CA LYS A 310 -12.44 -14.49 -19.43
C LYS A 310 -11.74 -14.73 -18.10
N MET A 311 -10.83 -13.85 -17.75
CA MET A 311 -10.01 -13.94 -16.54
C MET A 311 -10.34 -12.81 -15.57
N GLY A 312 -10.32 -13.09 -14.28
CA GLY A 312 -10.43 -12.08 -13.23
C GLY A 312 -11.73 -11.30 -13.18
N ALA A 313 -11.75 -10.26 -12.41
CA ALA A 313 -12.85 -9.39 -12.03
C ALA A 313 -13.89 -10.10 -11.12
N PHE A 314 -14.92 -10.72 -11.65
CA PHE A 314 -15.99 -11.31 -10.83
C PHE A 314 -16.32 -12.71 -11.25
N ASP A 315 -16.69 -13.51 -10.25
CA ASP A 315 -17.27 -14.83 -10.34
C ASP A 315 -18.44 -14.92 -9.35
N GLU A 316 -19.05 -16.07 -9.21
CA GLU A 316 -20.14 -16.30 -8.26
C GLU A 316 -19.67 -17.34 -7.20
N ASP A 317 -20.13 -17.16 -5.96
CA ASP A 317 -20.06 -18.21 -4.94
C ASP A 317 -21.16 -19.26 -5.13
N SER A 318 -21.18 -20.31 -4.32
CA SER A 318 -22.18 -21.41 -4.38
C SER A 318 -23.64 -20.94 -4.24
N ARG A 319 -23.86 -19.73 -3.75
CA ARG A 319 -25.19 -19.11 -3.61
C ARG A 319 -25.51 -18.08 -4.69
N GLY A 320 -24.64 -17.91 -5.68
CA GLY A 320 -24.81 -16.95 -6.78
C GLY A 320 -24.51 -15.50 -6.37
N ASN A 321 -23.79 -15.25 -5.29
CA ASN A 321 -23.33 -13.91 -4.95
C ASN A 321 -22.04 -13.57 -5.71
N SER A 322 -21.95 -12.33 -6.20
CA SER A 322 -20.77 -11.86 -6.88
C SER A 322 -19.55 -11.79 -5.94
N VAL A 323 -18.46 -12.42 -6.34
CA VAL A 323 -17.19 -12.46 -5.64
C VAL A 323 -16.10 -11.86 -6.53
N HIS A 324 -15.32 -10.92 -6.01
CA HIS A 324 -14.18 -10.38 -6.76
C HIS A 324 -13.03 -11.38 -6.76
N ILE A 325 -12.63 -11.83 -7.95
CA ILE A 325 -11.58 -12.84 -8.15
C ILE A 325 -10.30 -12.25 -8.75
N PRO A 326 -9.12 -12.81 -8.43
CA PRO A 326 -7.85 -12.31 -8.97
C PRO A 326 -7.74 -12.57 -10.49
N PRO A 327 -6.95 -11.74 -11.20
CA PRO A 327 -6.85 -11.78 -12.67
C PRO A 327 -6.32 -13.07 -13.27
N TRP A 328 -5.58 -13.87 -12.48
CA TRP A 328 -5.06 -15.15 -12.93
C TRP A 328 -6.08 -16.28 -12.89
N LEU A 329 -7.24 -16.07 -12.22
CA LEU A 329 -8.31 -17.06 -12.12
C LEU A 329 -9.29 -16.88 -13.28
N GLU A 330 -9.59 -17.96 -14.00
CA GLU A 330 -10.61 -17.99 -15.04
C GLU A 330 -12.01 -17.88 -14.41
N ARG A 331 -12.89 -17.09 -15.00
CA ARG A 331 -14.27 -16.94 -14.54
C ARG A 331 -15.02 -18.26 -14.66
N GLY A 332 -15.85 -18.58 -13.69
CA GLY A 332 -16.51 -19.87 -13.55
C GLY A 332 -15.64 -20.94 -12.89
N LYS A 333 -14.47 -20.55 -12.34
CA LYS A 333 -13.53 -21.45 -11.67
C LYS A 333 -13.36 -21.18 -10.17
N PHE A 334 -14.08 -20.20 -9.63
CA PHE A 334 -13.99 -19.90 -8.20
C PHE A 334 -14.53 -21.06 -7.35
N GLU A 335 -15.60 -21.75 -7.81
CA GLU A 335 -16.13 -22.92 -7.14
C GLU A 335 -15.11 -24.08 -7.09
N ASP A 336 -14.34 -24.32 -8.18
CA ASP A 336 -13.26 -25.32 -8.18
C ASP A 336 -12.21 -25.00 -7.11
N VAL A 337 -11.91 -23.70 -6.88
CA VAL A 337 -10.98 -23.26 -5.81
C VAL A 337 -11.55 -23.53 -4.43
N ILE A 338 -12.84 -23.32 -4.25
CA ILE A 338 -13.54 -23.59 -2.99
C ILE A 338 -13.58 -25.11 -2.69
N GLU A 339 -13.81 -25.95 -3.69
CA GLU A 339 -13.73 -27.40 -3.52
C GLU A 339 -12.31 -27.82 -3.11
N MET A 340 -11.27 -27.23 -3.72
CA MET A 340 -9.89 -27.48 -3.30
C MET A 340 -9.63 -27.05 -1.84
N PHE A 341 -10.24 -25.96 -1.38
CA PHE A 341 -10.17 -25.54 0.03
C PHE A 341 -10.84 -26.55 0.96
N LYS A 342 -11.93 -27.17 0.56
CA LYS A 342 -12.58 -28.25 1.33
C LYS A 342 -11.65 -29.43 1.53
N ASP A 343 -10.92 -29.80 0.48
CA ASP A 343 -10.07 -30.99 0.48
C ASP A 343 -8.71 -30.75 1.17
N GLN A 344 -8.13 -29.56 1.03
CA GLN A 344 -6.78 -29.21 1.47
C GLN A 344 -6.73 -27.80 2.07
N PRO A 345 -7.41 -27.54 3.20
CA PRO A 345 -7.54 -26.19 3.77
C PRO A 345 -6.20 -25.56 4.18
N GLU A 346 -5.22 -26.37 4.56
CA GLU A 346 -3.89 -25.92 4.97
C GLU A 346 -3.14 -25.17 3.88
N LEU A 347 -3.43 -25.44 2.61
CA LEU A 347 -2.80 -24.74 1.49
C LEU A 347 -3.21 -23.26 1.40
N PHE A 348 -4.35 -22.90 1.97
CA PHE A 348 -4.96 -21.56 1.88
C PHE A 348 -4.73 -20.71 3.13
N MET A 349 -4.25 -21.31 4.22
CA MET A 349 -4.09 -20.60 5.49
C MET A 349 -2.94 -19.60 5.42
N LEU A 350 -3.13 -18.41 5.99
CA LEU A 350 -2.06 -17.43 6.15
C LEU A 350 -1.05 -17.96 7.20
N ALA A 351 0.23 -17.71 6.98
CA ALA A 351 1.28 -18.04 7.95
C ALA A 351 1.05 -17.43 9.35
N SER A 352 0.28 -16.33 9.42
CA SER A 352 -0.13 -15.69 10.67
C SER A 352 -1.23 -16.43 11.42
N SER A 353 -1.89 -17.43 10.82
CA SER A 353 -2.98 -18.19 11.45
C SER A 353 -2.52 -19.34 12.32
N ASN A 354 -1.21 -19.47 12.59
CA ASN A 354 -0.60 -20.53 13.42
C ASN A 354 -1.03 -21.96 13.03
N ASP A 355 -1.27 -22.21 11.74
CA ASP A 355 -1.69 -23.49 11.15
C ASP A 355 -2.94 -24.12 11.83
N LYS A 356 -3.80 -23.30 12.44
CA LYS A 356 -5.02 -23.76 13.07
C LYS A 356 -6.23 -23.48 12.19
N LEU A 357 -7.16 -24.43 12.18
CA LEU A 357 -8.46 -24.26 11.57
C LEU A 357 -9.24 -23.11 12.22
N PRO A 358 -10.16 -22.47 11.48
CA PRO A 358 -10.95 -21.39 12.01
C PRO A 358 -11.81 -21.84 13.19
N MET A 359 -12.14 -20.91 14.07
CA MET A 359 -13.02 -21.11 15.21
C MET A 359 -14.34 -20.37 14.98
N LEU A 360 -15.45 -20.97 15.42
CA LEU A 360 -16.73 -20.29 15.54
C LEU A 360 -17.21 -20.41 16.99
N ASN A 361 -17.62 -19.30 17.61
CA ASN A 361 -18.10 -19.28 19.00
C ASN A 361 -17.15 -19.98 20.00
N GLY A 362 -15.81 -19.84 19.78
CA GLY A 362 -14.80 -20.40 20.67
C GLY A 362 -14.56 -21.91 20.53
N LYS A 363 -15.11 -22.55 19.50
CA LYS A 363 -14.89 -23.96 19.18
C LYS A 363 -14.10 -24.10 17.88
N ASP A 364 -13.18 -25.06 17.82
CA ASP A 364 -12.51 -25.42 16.59
C ASP A 364 -13.53 -25.97 15.59
N TYR A 365 -13.54 -25.39 14.38
CA TYR A 365 -14.39 -25.81 13.28
C TYR A 365 -13.59 -26.66 12.31
N ASN A 366 -14.11 -27.82 11.91
CA ASN A 366 -13.58 -28.53 10.76
C ASN A 366 -14.21 -27.97 9.46
N VAL A 367 -13.52 -28.18 8.35
CA VAL A 367 -13.98 -27.65 7.04
C VAL A 367 -15.33 -28.22 6.64
N ALA A 368 -15.62 -29.47 6.92
CA ALA A 368 -16.90 -30.08 6.62
C ALA A 368 -18.06 -29.41 7.36
N GLU A 369 -17.86 -28.99 8.62
CA GLU A 369 -18.87 -28.26 9.40
C GLU A 369 -19.10 -26.85 8.86
N ILE A 370 -18.01 -26.16 8.38
CA ILE A 370 -18.14 -24.87 7.73
C ILE A 370 -19.02 -24.97 6.49
N PHE A 371 -18.74 -25.95 5.62
CA PHE A 371 -19.46 -26.11 4.36
C PHE A 371 -20.86 -26.70 4.51
N ALA A 372 -21.14 -27.40 5.61
CA ALA A 372 -22.51 -27.85 5.92
C ALA A 372 -23.49 -26.67 6.15
N GLN A 373 -22.97 -25.47 6.41
CA GLN A 373 -23.74 -24.24 6.62
C GLN A 373 -23.74 -23.32 5.40
N ASP A 374 -23.22 -23.77 4.26
CA ASP A 374 -23.18 -23.07 2.99
C ASP A 374 -22.63 -21.63 3.12
N PRO A 375 -21.32 -21.47 3.38
CA PRO A 375 -20.72 -20.18 3.74
C PRO A 375 -20.60 -19.24 2.55
N HIS A 376 -20.54 -17.93 2.81
CA HIS A 376 -20.20 -16.89 1.85
C HIS A 376 -18.71 -16.58 1.87
N PHE A 377 -18.17 -16.25 0.69
CA PHE A 377 -16.78 -15.80 0.52
C PHE A 377 -16.75 -14.32 0.22
N VAL A 378 -16.32 -13.53 1.21
CA VAL A 378 -16.29 -12.07 1.11
C VAL A 378 -14.88 -11.61 0.78
N SER A 379 -14.70 -11.06 -0.41
CA SER A 379 -13.40 -10.57 -0.87
C SER A 379 -12.90 -9.39 -0.01
N VAL A 380 -11.68 -9.51 0.48
CA VAL A 380 -10.95 -8.40 1.12
C VAL A 380 -9.84 -7.84 0.22
N GLY A 381 -9.85 -8.24 -1.05
CA GLY A 381 -8.90 -7.82 -2.07
C GLY A 381 -7.69 -8.74 -2.21
N ASN A 382 -7.00 -8.62 -3.35
CA ASN A 382 -5.77 -9.36 -3.66
C ASN A 382 -5.89 -10.90 -3.50
N GLY A 383 -7.02 -11.49 -3.88
CA GLY A 383 -7.25 -12.94 -3.79
C GLY A 383 -7.35 -13.47 -2.37
N LYS A 384 -7.74 -12.62 -1.43
CA LYS A 384 -7.99 -12.98 -0.04
C LYS A 384 -9.46 -12.87 0.29
N TYR A 385 -9.96 -13.80 1.11
CA TYR A 385 -11.38 -13.88 1.45
C TYR A 385 -11.57 -14.18 2.92
N LYS A 386 -12.53 -13.46 3.52
CA LYS A 386 -13.18 -13.85 4.77
C LYS A 386 -14.25 -14.90 4.47
N ILE A 387 -14.52 -15.75 5.42
CA ILE A 387 -15.62 -16.72 5.34
C ILE A 387 -16.69 -16.29 6.32
N ALA A 388 -17.90 -16.03 5.82
CA ALA A 388 -19.05 -15.63 6.61
C ALA A 388 -20.12 -16.72 6.58
N GLN A 389 -20.85 -16.87 7.68
CA GLN A 389 -22.04 -17.69 7.80
C GLN A 389 -23.25 -16.80 8.01
N GLY A 390 -24.46 -17.30 7.75
CA GLY A 390 -25.69 -16.53 7.86
C GLY A 390 -26.11 -15.88 6.55
N GLU A 391 -26.64 -14.65 6.60
CA GLU A 391 -26.99 -13.87 5.41
C GLU A 391 -25.76 -13.19 4.81
N HIS A 392 -25.81 -12.95 3.48
CA HIS A 392 -24.68 -12.25 2.83
C HIS A 392 -24.56 -10.82 3.35
N PRO A 393 -23.34 -10.31 3.68
CA PRO A 393 -23.13 -8.99 4.27
C PRO A 393 -23.68 -7.81 3.44
N SER A 394 -23.97 -8.00 2.16
CA SER A 394 -24.61 -6.98 1.32
C SER A 394 -26.09 -6.75 1.59
N VAL A 395 -26.73 -7.65 2.36
CA VAL A 395 -28.15 -7.51 2.76
C VAL A 395 -28.20 -6.54 3.94
N SER A 396 -29.03 -5.51 3.84
CA SER A 396 -29.15 -4.51 4.92
C SER A 396 -29.76 -5.15 6.18
N GLY A 397 -29.01 -5.10 7.28
CA GLY A 397 -29.38 -5.70 8.57
C GLY A 397 -29.09 -7.19 8.65
N ALA A 398 -28.24 -7.71 7.75
CA ALA A 398 -27.79 -9.09 7.80
C ALA A 398 -27.11 -9.40 9.14
N GLU A 399 -27.43 -10.56 9.69
CA GLU A 399 -26.71 -11.14 10.83
C GLU A 399 -25.69 -12.15 10.26
N GLU A 400 -24.49 -11.63 9.91
CA GLU A 400 -23.38 -12.48 9.50
C GLU A 400 -22.43 -12.78 10.67
N GLU A 401 -21.93 -13.98 10.71
CA GLU A 401 -20.87 -14.37 11.62
C GLU A 401 -19.62 -14.76 10.82
N TYR A 402 -18.54 -14.00 10.99
CA TYR A 402 -17.24 -14.35 10.40
C TYR A 402 -16.55 -15.43 11.20
N LEU A 403 -15.91 -16.38 10.49
CA LEU A 403 -15.02 -17.33 11.13
C LEU A 403 -13.81 -16.60 11.72
N MET A 404 -13.42 -16.99 12.91
CA MET A 404 -12.36 -16.36 13.69
C MET A 404 -11.13 -17.26 13.78
N ASN A 405 -9.96 -16.67 13.95
CA ASN A 405 -8.76 -17.37 14.38
C ASN A 405 -8.78 -17.63 15.89
N SER A 406 -7.92 -18.51 16.35
CA SER A 406 -7.75 -18.81 17.78
C SER A 406 -7.24 -17.62 18.61
N ASP A 407 -6.69 -16.59 17.97
CA ASP A 407 -6.22 -15.33 18.58
C ASP A 407 -7.31 -14.24 18.64
N GLY A 408 -8.51 -14.53 18.14
CA GLY A 408 -9.64 -13.59 18.09
C GLY A 408 -9.66 -12.69 16.87
N GLY A 409 -8.74 -12.85 15.91
CA GLY A 409 -8.79 -12.20 14.61
C GLY A 409 -9.73 -12.92 13.64
N ILE A 410 -10.19 -12.21 12.59
CA ILE A 410 -11.02 -12.83 11.53
C ILE A 410 -10.16 -13.80 10.72
N PHE A 411 -10.69 -14.99 10.45
CA PHE A 411 -10.03 -15.98 9.61
C PHE A 411 -10.07 -15.55 8.13
N VAL A 412 -8.90 -15.59 7.47
CA VAL A 412 -8.75 -15.17 6.06
C VAL A 412 -8.00 -16.24 5.29
N ILE A 413 -8.56 -16.67 4.18
CA ILE A 413 -7.87 -17.52 3.20
C ILE A 413 -7.19 -16.68 2.12
N ASP A 414 -6.11 -17.20 1.54
CA ASP A 414 -5.36 -16.57 0.45
C ASP A 414 -5.20 -17.54 -0.73
N ILE A 415 -6.02 -17.38 -1.75
CA ILE A 415 -6.00 -18.28 -2.92
C ILE A 415 -4.77 -18.09 -3.82
N ASN A 416 -3.99 -17.02 -3.64
CA ASN A 416 -2.74 -16.88 -4.40
C ASN A 416 -1.68 -17.91 -4.01
N LYS A 417 -1.80 -18.52 -2.81
CA LYS A 417 -0.89 -19.57 -2.37
C LYS A 417 -0.95 -20.80 -3.26
N ILE A 418 -2.12 -21.08 -3.83
CA ILE A 418 -2.37 -22.24 -4.70
C ILE A 418 -2.43 -21.87 -6.20
N LYS A 419 -1.99 -20.64 -6.54
CA LYS A 419 -1.99 -20.17 -7.94
C LYS A 419 -1.29 -21.15 -8.89
N SER A 420 -0.15 -21.70 -8.47
CA SER A 420 0.62 -22.66 -9.28
C SER A 420 -0.10 -23.99 -9.49
N GLU A 421 -0.74 -24.52 -8.45
CA GLU A 421 -1.50 -25.77 -8.48
C GLU A 421 -2.72 -25.63 -9.40
N ILE A 422 -3.49 -24.54 -9.25
CA ILE A 422 -4.66 -24.27 -10.08
C ILE A 422 -4.28 -24.10 -11.55
N ILE A 423 -3.26 -23.28 -11.85
CA ILE A 423 -2.81 -23.04 -13.23
C ILE A 423 -2.29 -24.34 -13.87
N ASN A 424 -1.62 -25.22 -13.12
CA ASN A 424 -1.10 -26.48 -13.60
C ASN A 424 -2.19 -27.56 -13.73
N GLY A 425 -3.18 -27.55 -12.84
CA GLY A 425 -4.33 -28.48 -12.89
C GLY A 425 -5.36 -28.12 -13.97
N MET A 426 -5.38 -26.87 -14.45
CA MET A 426 -6.22 -26.38 -15.54
C MET A 426 -5.61 -26.63 -16.93
N LYS A 427 -4.44 -27.26 -17.04
CA LYS A 427 -3.83 -27.69 -18.30
C LYS A 427 -4.34 -29.04 -18.73
#